data_c4f5d227c9334e8bdb6d6e817bae26d7
#
_entry.id   c4f5d227c9334e8bdb6d6e817bae26d7
#
_cell.length_a   1.000
_cell.length_b   1.000
_cell.length_c   1.000
_cell.angle_alpha   90.00
_cell.angle_beta   90.00
_cell.angle_gamma   90.00
#
_symmetry.space_group_name_H-M   'P 1'
#
loop_
_entity.id
_entity.type
_entity.pdbx_description
1 polymer ?
#
loop_
_entity_poly.entity_id
_entity_poly.type
_entity_poly.pdbx_seq_one_letter_code
_entity_poly.pdbx_strand_id
1 'polypeptide(L)'
;MSEDEEIKEEAEEEQEEETEETEEEVKEDEIKEEEVHPVETEEVKAEAAEAPAVPPEEELLLPQDTLLSAGIHIGTRMKTGDMEQFIYRVRPDGLFVLDVKKTDDRIRVAAKFLSRFEPAKIAAAAARLYAQEPVTKFCHLIGATPVVGRFIPGLLSNPLYPNRIEPEVLVVSDPRADFQAVKEASSVGIPVVALCSTDNEFVGVDLVIPTNNKGRRALAVIYWLLARQTLRERGELASDKDPQLTIDDFEAKIAREEEET
;
A
#
# COMPACT_ATOMS: atom_id res chain seq x y z
N MET A 1 38.30 45.80 26.48
CA MET A 1 37.66 44.55 26.07
C MET A 1 36.17 44.78 26.27
N SER A 2 35.39 44.67 25.26
CA SER A 2 33.96 44.93 25.29
C SER A 2 33.22 43.64 25.69
N GLU A 3 32.12 43.77 26.39
CA GLU A 3 31.25 42.63 26.84
C GLU A 3 30.89 41.66 25.68
N ASP A 4 30.98 42.11 24.43
CA ASP A 4 30.76 41.32 23.24
C ASP A 4 31.93 40.34 22.87
N GLU A 5 33.12 40.53 23.44
CA GLU A 5 34.26 39.63 23.24
C GLU A 5 34.25 38.48 24.26
N GLU A 6 33.82 38.74 25.50
CA GLU A 6 33.68 37.71 26.55
C GLU A 6 32.57 36.71 26.23
N ILE A 7 31.43 37.15 25.66
CA ILE A 7 30.31 36.27 25.24
C ILE A 7 30.72 35.36 24.06
N LYS A 8 31.66 35.77 23.22
CA LYS A 8 32.15 34.93 22.13
C LYS A 8 33.19 33.89 22.57
N GLU A 9 34.02 34.21 23.56
CA GLU A 9 34.96 33.23 24.11
C GLU A 9 34.21 32.16 24.91
N GLU A 10 33.20 32.49 25.72
CA GLU A 10 32.37 31.51 26.44
C GLU A 10 31.59 30.58 25.48
N ALA A 11 31.11 31.08 24.32
CA ALA A 11 30.39 30.26 23.33
C ALA A 11 31.34 29.37 22.50
N GLU A 12 32.59 29.69 22.35
CA GLU A 12 33.59 28.83 21.70
C GLU A 12 34.10 27.74 22.65
N GLU A 13 34.27 28.01 23.95
CA GLU A 13 34.62 27.01 24.97
C GLU A 13 33.50 25.97 25.18
N GLU A 14 32.21 26.35 25.21
CA GLU A 14 31.09 25.41 25.31
C GLU A 14 30.97 24.48 24.07
N GLN A 15 31.36 24.96 22.88
CA GLN A 15 31.34 24.14 21.66
C GLN A 15 32.54 23.19 21.59
N GLU A 16 33.69 23.50 22.18
CA GLU A 16 34.83 22.58 22.25
C GLU A 16 34.61 21.47 23.30
N GLU A 17 33.97 21.75 24.44
CA GLU A 17 33.63 20.73 25.44
C GLU A 17 32.58 19.74 24.93
N GLU A 18 31.52 20.17 24.18
CA GLU A 18 30.54 19.24 23.57
C GLU A 18 31.15 18.35 22.50
N THR A 19 32.19 18.79 21.80
CA THR A 19 32.87 17.96 20.78
C THR A 19 33.86 16.96 21.40
N GLU A 20 34.46 17.23 22.54
CA GLU A 20 35.34 16.28 23.24
C GLU A 20 34.54 15.17 23.94
N GLU A 21 33.35 15.49 24.55
CA GLU A 21 32.49 14.45 25.16
C GLU A 21 31.93 13.49 24.12
N THR A 22 31.60 13.94 22.90
CA THR A 22 31.12 13.06 21.82
C THR A 22 32.21 12.18 21.20
N GLU A 23 33.48 12.59 21.25
CA GLU A 23 34.60 11.75 20.78
C GLU A 23 35.06 10.72 21.83
N GLU A 24 34.83 10.92 23.13
CA GLU A 24 35.10 9.92 24.17
C GLU A 24 34.04 8.82 24.19
N GLU A 25 32.75 9.12 24.02
CA GLU A 25 31.69 8.09 23.93
C GLU A 25 31.86 7.15 22.72
N VAL A 26 32.35 7.64 21.59
CA VAL A 26 32.60 6.82 20.39
C VAL A 26 33.80 5.87 20.56
N LYS A 27 34.75 6.18 21.45
CA LYS A 27 35.92 5.34 21.73
C LYS A 27 35.68 4.23 22.75
N GLU A 28 34.67 4.34 23.60
CA GLU A 28 34.32 3.27 24.56
C GLU A 28 33.51 2.14 23.94
N ASP A 29 32.78 2.36 22.85
CA ASP A 29 32.01 1.32 22.15
C ASP A 29 32.84 0.44 21.20
N GLU A 30 34.02 0.86 20.75
CA GLU A 30 34.91 0.07 19.88
C GLU A 30 35.79 -0.97 20.61
N ILE A 31 35.80 -1.01 21.95
CA ILE A 31 36.69 -1.93 22.73
C ILE A 31 35.98 -3.22 23.17
N LYS A 32 34.72 -3.46 22.81
CA LYS A 32 33.94 -4.64 23.25
C LYS A 32 33.80 -5.77 22.23
N GLU A 33 34.42 -5.70 21.07
CA GLU A 33 34.38 -6.78 20.06
C GLU A 33 35.73 -7.41 19.77
N GLU A 34 36.41 -8.02 20.75
CA GLU A 34 37.42 -9.05 20.51
C GLU A 34 37.53 -9.96 21.71
N GLU A 35 36.94 -11.16 21.63
CA GLU A 35 37.42 -12.44 22.15
C GLU A 35 36.34 -13.52 21.98
N VAL A 36 36.41 -14.28 20.90
CA VAL A 36 35.81 -15.62 20.82
C VAL A 36 36.82 -16.61 20.32
N HIS A 37 37.27 -17.47 21.22
CA HIS A 37 38.12 -18.64 20.96
C HIS A 37 37.33 -19.74 20.23
N PRO A 38 38.01 -20.56 19.38
CA PRO A 38 37.38 -21.68 18.69
C PRO A 38 37.33 -22.91 19.57
N VAL A 39 36.17 -23.58 19.62
CA VAL A 39 36.03 -24.93 20.21
C VAL A 39 35.62 -25.90 19.10
N GLU A 40 36.31 -27.02 19.17
CA GLU A 40 36.42 -28.14 18.24
C GLU A 40 35.09 -28.83 17.91
N THR A 41 35.08 -29.38 16.70
CA THR A 41 34.10 -30.32 16.15
C THR A 41 34.01 -31.61 16.96
N GLU A 42 32.83 -31.98 17.44
CA GLU A 42 32.48 -33.37 17.69
C GLU A 42 31.17 -33.74 16.95
N GLU A 43 31.29 -34.77 16.15
CA GLU A 43 30.20 -35.45 15.46
C GLU A 43 29.26 -36.12 16.46
N VAL A 44 27.98 -35.77 16.45
CA VAL A 44 26.93 -36.58 17.05
C VAL A 44 25.83 -36.84 16.02
N LYS A 45 25.68 -38.14 15.76
CA LYS A 45 24.68 -38.79 14.90
C LYS A 45 23.23 -38.46 15.24
N ALA A 46 22.51 -38.22 14.19
CA ALA A 46 21.11 -38.49 13.92
C ALA A 46 20.21 -38.96 15.08
N GLU A 47 19.28 -38.09 15.45
CA GLU A 47 17.93 -38.51 15.83
C GLU A 47 16.95 -37.51 15.15
N ALA A 48 16.08 -38.10 14.32
CA ALA A 48 15.04 -37.37 13.61
C ALA A 48 13.98 -36.90 14.59
N ALA A 49 14.08 -35.63 15.03
CA ALA A 49 12.96 -34.93 15.64
C ALA A 49 12.27 -34.12 14.54
N GLU A 50 11.00 -34.41 14.36
CA GLU A 50 10.10 -33.70 13.44
C GLU A 50 10.28 -32.20 13.57
N ALA A 51 10.78 -31.57 12.53
CA ALA A 51 10.72 -30.13 12.39
C ALA A 51 9.26 -29.69 12.47
N PRO A 52 8.92 -28.62 13.22
CA PRO A 52 7.56 -28.09 13.21
C PRO A 52 7.23 -27.77 11.74
N ALA A 53 6.11 -28.32 11.28
CA ALA A 53 5.62 -28.12 9.93
C ALA A 53 5.61 -26.59 9.65
N VAL A 54 6.47 -26.16 8.75
CA VAL A 54 6.41 -24.83 8.15
C VAL A 54 5.00 -24.74 7.59
N PRO A 55 4.18 -23.75 8.02
CA PRO A 55 2.86 -23.59 7.41
C PRO A 55 3.05 -23.51 5.91
N PRO A 56 2.18 -24.17 5.10
CA PRO A 56 2.33 -24.19 3.65
C PRO A 56 2.52 -22.74 3.19
N GLU A 57 3.60 -22.48 2.47
CA GLU A 57 3.83 -21.17 1.85
C GLU A 57 2.59 -20.90 1.01
N GLU A 58 1.72 -20.00 1.47
CA GLU A 58 0.50 -19.66 0.74
C GLU A 58 0.95 -19.14 -0.62
N GLU A 59 0.62 -19.89 -1.66
CA GLU A 59 0.96 -19.54 -3.04
C GLU A 59 0.37 -18.14 -3.31
N LEU A 60 1.21 -17.23 -3.80
CA LEU A 60 0.78 -15.88 -4.18
C LEU A 60 -0.33 -15.98 -5.24
N LEU A 61 -1.27 -15.07 -5.23
CA LEU A 61 -2.38 -15.00 -6.20
C LEU A 61 -1.89 -14.93 -7.66
N LEU A 62 -0.72 -14.33 -7.89
CA LEU A 62 0.01 -14.33 -9.16
C LEU A 62 1.49 -14.64 -8.93
N PRO A 63 2.20 -15.14 -9.96
CA PRO A 63 3.66 -15.28 -9.90
C PRO A 63 4.34 -13.98 -9.47
N GLN A 64 5.31 -14.08 -8.57
CA GLN A 64 6.00 -12.92 -8.02
C GLN A 64 6.62 -12.03 -9.12
N ASP A 65 7.14 -12.65 -10.18
CA ASP A 65 7.72 -11.92 -11.32
C ASP A 65 6.70 -11.02 -12.03
N THR A 66 5.46 -11.46 -12.14
CA THR A 66 4.37 -10.66 -12.73
C THR A 66 4.01 -9.47 -11.85
N LEU A 67 3.93 -9.67 -10.53
CA LEU A 67 3.65 -8.59 -9.56
C LEU A 67 4.78 -7.56 -9.53
N LEU A 68 6.03 -8.03 -9.59
CA LEU A 68 7.21 -7.17 -9.61
C LEU A 68 7.33 -6.40 -10.94
N SER A 69 7.07 -7.03 -12.08
CA SER A 69 7.10 -6.38 -13.40
C SER A 69 6.03 -5.31 -13.55
N ALA A 70 4.86 -5.50 -12.93
CA ALA A 70 3.80 -4.50 -12.87
C ALA A 70 4.15 -3.30 -11.96
N GLY A 71 5.19 -3.40 -11.12
CA GLY A 71 5.63 -2.34 -10.24
C GLY A 71 4.73 -2.09 -9.03
N ILE A 72 3.99 -3.09 -8.57
CA ILE A 72 3.07 -3.02 -7.42
C ILE A 72 3.81 -2.66 -6.13
N HIS A 73 5.03 -3.16 -5.99
CA HIS A 73 5.90 -2.99 -4.83
C HIS A 73 6.58 -1.61 -4.74
N ILE A 74 6.47 -0.79 -5.79
CA ILE A 74 7.17 0.51 -5.84
C ILE A 74 6.36 1.56 -5.09
N GLY A 75 6.89 2.05 -3.97
CA GLY A 75 6.34 3.17 -3.23
C GLY A 75 6.92 4.52 -3.68
N THR A 76 6.85 5.52 -2.81
CA THR A 76 7.38 6.86 -3.03
C THR A 76 8.63 7.12 -2.18
N ARG A 77 9.21 8.31 -2.26
CA ARG A 77 10.32 8.75 -1.40
C ARG A 77 9.85 9.23 -0.02
N MET A 78 8.54 9.36 0.16
CA MET A 78 7.94 9.75 1.43
C MET A 78 7.26 8.53 2.05
N LYS A 79 7.34 8.43 3.38
CA LYS A 79 6.59 7.44 4.15
C LYS A 79 5.75 8.14 5.22
N THR A 80 4.61 7.57 5.53
CA THR A 80 3.82 7.91 6.72
C THR A 80 4.07 6.87 7.82
N GLY A 81 3.85 7.23 9.07
CA GLY A 81 3.99 6.29 10.20
C GLY A 81 3.08 5.07 10.05
N ASP A 82 1.85 5.29 9.57
CA ASP A 82 0.84 4.24 9.39
C ASP A 82 1.28 3.16 8.37
N MET A 83 1.98 3.57 7.31
CA MET A 83 2.44 2.67 6.25
C MET A 83 3.74 1.92 6.59
N GLU A 84 4.43 2.28 7.67
CA GLU A 84 5.73 1.69 8.01
C GLU A 84 5.67 0.16 8.14
N GLN A 85 4.59 -0.38 8.69
CA GLN A 85 4.35 -1.82 8.84
C GLN A 85 4.31 -2.59 7.50
N PHE A 86 4.04 -1.92 6.37
CA PHE A 86 3.94 -2.52 5.04
C PHE A 86 5.19 -2.31 4.19
N ILE A 87 6.18 -1.57 4.70
CA ILE A 87 7.45 -1.33 4.00
C ILE A 87 8.38 -2.52 4.24
N TYR A 88 8.93 -3.07 3.16
CA TYR A 88 9.90 -4.15 3.19
C TYR A 88 11.33 -3.63 3.32
N ARG A 89 11.71 -2.65 2.47
CA ARG A 89 13.05 -2.04 2.45
C ARG A 89 13.05 -0.67 1.78
N VAL A 90 14.15 0.05 1.94
CA VAL A 90 14.44 1.29 1.22
C VAL A 90 15.48 1.01 0.14
N ARG A 91 15.26 1.50 -1.09
CA ARG A 91 16.23 1.41 -2.17
C ARG A 91 17.30 2.51 -2.02
N PRO A 92 18.51 2.33 -2.61
CA PRO A 92 19.54 3.38 -2.61
C PRO A 92 19.06 4.72 -3.20
N ASP A 93 18.07 4.68 -4.11
CA ASP A 93 17.44 5.86 -4.71
C ASP A 93 16.51 6.62 -3.75
N GLY A 94 16.38 6.16 -2.49
CA GLY A 94 15.47 6.71 -1.49
C GLY A 94 13.99 6.32 -1.70
N LEU A 95 13.69 5.37 -2.60
CA LEU A 95 12.34 4.85 -2.80
C LEU A 95 12.04 3.74 -1.80
N PHE A 96 10.89 3.85 -1.13
CA PHE A 96 10.37 2.79 -0.28
C PHE A 96 9.78 1.66 -1.11
N VAL A 97 10.05 0.43 -0.71
CA VAL A 97 9.54 -0.79 -1.36
C VAL A 97 8.52 -1.44 -0.45
N LEU A 98 7.31 -1.66 -0.97
CA LEU A 98 6.23 -2.34 -0.26
C LEU A 98 6.43 -3.87 -0.27
N ASP A 99 5.92 -4.53 0.76
CA ASP A 99 5.93 -5.98 0.88
C ASP A 99 4.80 -6.60 0.03
N VAL A 100 5.19 -7.35 -0.99
CA VAL A 100 4.25 -8.00 -1.93
C VAL A 100 3.43 -9.10 -1.23
N LYS A 101 3.98 -9.81 -0.25
CA LYS A 101 3.24 -10.82 0.52
C LYS A 101 2.09 -10.18 1.29
N LYS A 102 2.37 -9.08 1.99
CA LYS A 102 1.33 -8.32 2.70
C LYS A 102 0.29 -7.71 1.76
N THR A 103 0.69 -7.33 0.54
CA THR A 103 -0.26 -6.87 -0.49
C THR A 103 -1.22 -7.99 -0.87
N ASP A 104 -0.71 -9.19 -1.11
CA ASP A 104 -1.50 -10.38 -1.48
C ASP A 104 -2.50 -10.75 -0.36
N ASP A 105 -2.04 -10.84 0.88
CA ASP A 105 -2.89 -11.12 2.05
C ASP A 105 -4.02 -10.10 2.18
N ARG A 106 -3.70 -8.82 2.02
CA ARG A 106 -4.69 -7.75 2.11
C ARG A 106 -5.69 -7.77 0.97
N ILE A 107 -5.28 -8.16 -0.24
CA ILE A 107 -6.21 -8.37 -1.36
C ILE A 107 -7.17 -9.51 -1.07
N ARG A 108 -6.70 -10.64 -0.50
CA ARG A 108 -7.55 -11.77 -0.09
C ARG A 108 -8.57 -11.33 0.96
N VAL A 109 -8.13 -10.61 1.98
CA VAL A 109 -9.02 -10.08 3.03
C VAL A 109 -10.05 -9.11 2.45
N ALA A 110 -9.63 -8.18 1.57
CA ALA A 110 -10.51 -7.22 0.92
C ALA A 110 -11.54 -7.91 0.03
N ALA A 111 -11.14 -8.89 -0.77
CA ALA A 111 -12.04 -9.66 -1.63
C ALA A 111 -13.09 -10.43 -0.81
N LYS A 112 -12.66 -11.09 0.27
CA LYS A 112 -13.56 -11.78 1.20
C LYS A 112 -14.51 -10.82 1.93
N PHE A 113 -14.07 -9.61 2.21
CA PHE A 113 -14.92 -8.57 2.78
C PHE A 113 -15.95 -8.09 1.76
N LEU A 114 -15.52 -7.75 0.52
CA LEU A 114 -16.39 -7.28 -0.56
C LEU A 114 -17.38 -8.34 -1.03
N SER A 115 -17.06 -9.63 -0.95
CA SER A 115 -17.95 -10.72 -1.36
C SER A 115 -19.23 -10.82 -0.52
N ARG A 116 -19.24 -10.24 0.69
CA ARG A 116 -20.39 -10.25 1.61
C ARG A 116 -21.46 -9.24 1.27
N PHE A 117 -21.13 -8.25 0.43
CA PHE A 117 -22.06 -7.19 0.04
C PHE A 117 -22.71 -7.49 -1.30
N GLU A 118 -23.94 -7.01 -1.47
CA GLU A 118 -24.59 -7.04 -2.77
C GLU A 118 -23.82 -6.20 -3.80
N PRO A 119 -23.65 -6.69 -5.05
CA PRO A 119 -22.93 -5.95 -6.08
C PRO A 119 -23.33 -4.49 -6.23
N ALA A 120 -24.63 -4.24 -6.31
CA ALA A 120 -25.18 -2.89 -6.49
C ALA A 120 -24.89 -1.93 -5.32
N LYS A 121 -24.57 -2.46 -4.14
CA LYS A 121 -24.26 -1.69 -2.92
C LYS A 121 -22.76 -1.45 -2.72
N ILE A 122 -21.95 -1.86 -3.67
CA ILE A 122 -20.51 -1.55 -3.69
C ILE A 122 -20.31 -0.36 -4.59
N ALA A 123 -19.64 0.68 -4.10
CA ALA A 123 -19.18 1.79 -4.93
C ALA A 123 -17.65 1.81 -5.01
N ALA A 124 -17.10 2.23 -6.13
CA ALA A 124 -15.66 2.42 -6.26
C ALA A 124 -15.34 3.81 -6.83
N ALA A 125 -14.49 4.56 -6.10
CA ALA A 125 -14.10 5.93 -6.43
C ALA A 125 -12.68 6.00 -6.99
N ALA A 126 -12.51 6.81 -8.05
CA ALA A 126 -11.22 7.08 -8.66
C ALA A 126 -11.16 8.48 -9.29
N ALA A 127 -10.51 9.42 -8.64
CA ALA A 127 -10.21 10.72 -9.23
C ALA A 127 -9.00 10.68 -10.16
N ARG A 128 -8.01 9.82 -9.88
CA ARG A 128 -6.80 9.69 -10.70
C ARG A 128 -7.10 9.13 -12.08
N LEU A 129 -6.55 9.77 -13.12
CA LEU A 129 -6.76 9.40 -14.51
C LEU A 129 -6.42 7.92 -14.79
N TYR A 130 -5.28 7.43 -14.27
CA TYR A 130 -4.86 6.04 -14.47
C TYR A 130 -5.70 5.00 -13.70
N ALA A 131 -6.48 5.43 -12.71
CA ALA A 131 -7.34 4.56 -11.93
C ALA A 131 -8.77 4.45 -12.51
N GLN A 132 -9.19 5.38 -13.36
CA GLN A 132 -10.57 5.46 -13.87
C GLN A 132 -10.95 4.24 -14.69
N GLU A 133 -10.10 3.83 -15.64
CA GLU A 133 -10.32 2.63 -16.46
C GLU A 133 -10.35 1.35 -15.61
N PRO A 134 -9.32 1.06 -14.76
CA PRO A 134 -9.34 -0.10 -13.89
C PRO A 134 -10.59 -0.18 -13.01
N VAL A 135 -11.00 0.95 -12.41
CA VAL A 135 -12.20 1.00 -11.56
C VAL A 135 -13.47 0.75 -12.36
N THR A 136 -13.60 1.32 -13.55
CA THR A 136 -14.75 1.08 -14.42
C THR A 136 -14.86 -0.40 -14.80
N LYS A 137 -13.75 -1.04 -15.18
CA LYS A 137 -13.72 -2.48 -15.52
C LYS A 137 -14.00 -3.36 -14.31
N PHE A 138 -13.43 -3.02 -13.16
CA PHE A 138 -13.71 -3.69 -11.89
C PHE A 138 -15.21 -3.66 -11.56
N CYS A 139 -15.81 -2.47 -11.60
CA CYS A 139 -17.24 -2.30 -11.33
C CYS A 139 -18.12 -3.06 -12.32
N HIS A 140 -17.75 -3.04 -13.61
CA HIS A 140 -18.46 -3.81 -14.63
C HIS A 140 -18.44 -5.31 -14.36
N LEU A 141 -17.29 -5.87 -13.94
CA LEU A 141 -17.16 -7.31 -13.66
C LEU A 141 -17.93 -7.75 -12.43
N ILE A 142 -17.90 -6.96 -11.35
CA ILE A 142 -18.54 -7.36 -10.07
C ILE A 142 -19.96 -6.82 -9.92
N GLY A 143 -20.46 -6.00 -10.86
CA GLY A 143 -21.77 -5.35 -10.79
C GLY A 143 -21.84 -4.16 -9.82
N ALA A 144 -20.71 -3.48 -9.53
CA ALA A 144 -20.62 -2.34 -8.62
C ALA A 144 -20.87 -1.01 -9.33
N THR A 145 -21.03 0.07 -8.54
CA THR A 145 -21.26 1.43 -9.06
C THR A 145 -19.92 2.18 -9.17
N PRO A 146 -19.48 2.58 -10.38
CA PRO A 146 -18.25 3.36 -10.56
C PRO A 146 -18.52 4.85 -10.29
N VAL A 147 -17.62 5.49 -9.52
CA VAL A 147 -17.58 6.94 -9.30
C VAL A 147 -16.22 7.42 -9.82
N VAL A 148 -16.13 7.69 -11.11
CA VAL A 148 -14.87 8.04 -11.77
C VAL A 148 -14.77 9.53 -12.05
N GLY A 149 -13.54 10.06 -12.01
CA GLY A 149 -13.26 11.47 -12.18
C GLY A 149 -13.49 12.28 -10.89
N ARG A 150 -13.90 13.53 -11.03
CA ARG A 150 -14.11 14.41 -9.87
C ARG A 150 -15.29 13.94 -9.03
N PHE A 151 -15.03 13.61 -7.76
CA PHE A 151 -16.07 13.29 -6.81
C PHE A 151 -16.92 14.54 -6.51
N ILE A 152 -18.23 14.42 -6.67
CA ILE A 152 -19.18 15.53 -6.43
C ILE A 152 -19.52 15.54 -4.94
N PRO A 153 -19.25 16.64 -4.21
CA PRO A 153 -19.64 16.76 -2.81
C PRO A 153 -21.13 16.59 -2.60
N GLY A 154 -21.50 15.79 -1.58
CA GLY A 154 -22.88 15.47 -1.28
C GLY A 154 -23.43 14.22 -1.97
N LEU A 155 -22.63 13.52 -2.77
CA LEU A 155 -23.04 12.30 -3.47
C LEU A 155 -23.44 11.18 -2.50
N LEU A 156 -22.74 11.05 -1.38
CA LEU A 156 -23.03 10.07 -0.32
C LEU A 156 -23.82 10.68 0.84
N SER A 157 -23.52 11.92 1.19
CA SER A 157 -24.00 12.53 2.44
C SER A 157 -25.30 13.35 2.29
N ASN A 158 -25.60 13.90 1.10
CA ASN A 158 -26.76 14.77 0.91
C ASN A 158 -28.00 13.99 0.46
N PRO A 159 -29.04 13.83 1.32
CA PRO A 159 -30.27 13.11 0.96
C PRO A 159 -31.10 13.79 -0.14
N LEU A 160 -30.90 15.08 -0.37
CA LEU A 160 -31.63 15.84 -1.38
C LEU A 160 -30.94 15.86 -2.77
N TYR A 161 -29.77 15.23 -2.87
CA TYR A 161 -29.06 15.21 -4.15
C TYR A 161 -29.72 14.21 -5.13
N PRO A 162 -30.10 14.62 -6.36
CA PRO A 162 -30.89 13.79 -7.28
C PRO A 162 -30.21 12.47 -7.69
N ASN A 163 -28.87 12.48 -7.79
CA ASN A 163 -28.08 11.32 -8.17
C ASN A 163 -27.36 10.70 -6.97
N ARG A 164 -27.91 10.82 -5.78
CA ARG A 164 -27.35 10.21 -4.57
C ARG A 164 -27.20 8.71 -4.75
N ILE A 165 -26.08 8.18 -4.26
CA ILE A 165 -25.83 6.76 -4.14
C ILE A 165 -25.78 6.37 -2.67
N GLU A 166 -26.25 5.16 -2.35
CA GLU A 166 -26.26 4.62 -0.97
C GLU A 166 -25.50 3.29 -0.93
N PRO A 167 -24.17 3.31 -1.08
CA PRO A 167 -23.39 2.09 -1.00
C PRO A 167 -23.25 1.65 0.46
N GLU A 168 -23.11 0.33 0.66
CA GLU A 168 -22.75 -0.25 1.95
C GLU A 168 -21.22 -0.35 2.15
N VAL A 169 -20.45 -0.25 1.07
CA VAL A 169 -18.99 -0.21 1.10
C VAL A 169 -18.44 0.65 -0.03
N LEU A 170 -17.38 1.39 0.26
CA LEU A 170 -16.69 2.24 -0.70
C LEU A 170 -15.26 1.72 -0.92
N VAL A 171 -14.88 1.49 -2.18
CA VAL A 171 -13.50 1.18 -2.59
C VAL A 171 -12.88 2.46 -3.14
N VAL A 172 -11.70 2.84 -2.65
CA VAL A 172 -11.01 4.09 -3.02
C VAL A 172 -9.66 3.79 -3.62
N SER A 173 -9.37 4.40 -4.77
CA SER A 173 -8.08 4.20 -5.46
C SER A 173 -6.91 4.92 -4.81
N ASP A 174 -7.14 6.09 -4.22
CA ASP A 174 -6.14 6.88 -3.50
C ASP A 174 -6.81 7.77 -2.47
N PRO A 175 -6.66 7.49 -1.16
CA PRO A 175 -7.29 8.28 -0.10
C PRO A 175 -6.94 9.77 -0.18
N ARG A 176 -5.77 10.12 -0.68
CA ARG A 176 -5.33 11.51 -0.81
C ARG A 176 -6.00 12.24 -1.96
N ALA A 177 -6.15 11.57 -3.11
CA ALA A 177 -6.80 12.17 -4.29
C ALA A 177 -8.33 12.18 -4.13
N ASP A 178 -8.89 11.12 -3.53
CA ASP A 178 -10.32 10.92 -3.30
C ASP A 178 -10.74 11.32 -1.87
N PHE A 179 -10.03 12.25 -1.25
CA PHE A 179 -10.25 12.68 0.15
C PHE A 179 -11.71 13.05 0.44
N GLN A 180 -12.41 13.70 -0.52
CA GLN A 180 -13.81 14.07 -0.35
C GLN A 180 -14.72 12.82 -0.22
N ALA A 181 -14.46 11.78 -1.00
CA ALA A 181 -15.21 10.53 -0.94
C ALA A 181 -15.00 9.82 0.41
N VAL A 182 -13.74 9.75 0.87
CA VAL A 182 -13.40 9.18 2.19
C VAL A 182 -14.08 9.95 3.32
N LYS A 183 -14.01 11.29 3.29
CA LYS A 183 -14.65 12.15 4.31
C LYS A 183 -16.15 11.97 4.38
N GLU A 184 -16.84 11.89 3.25
CA GLU A 184 -18.29 11.68 3.22
C GLU A 184 -18.66 10.27 3.67
N ALA A 185 -17.95 9.24 3.19
CA ALA A 185 -18.15 7.86 3.61
C ALA A 185 -18.02 7.71 5.14
N SER A 186 -16.94 8.25 5.71
CA SER A 186 -16.71 8.26 7.15
C SER A 186 -17.82 9.00 7.92
N SER A 187 -18.31 10.14 7.39
CA SER A 187 -19.40 10.92 8.00
C SER A 187 -20.74 10.18 8.02
N VAL A 188 -20.99 9.34 7.03
CA VAL A 188 -22.22 8.53 6.90
C VAL A 188 -22.07 7.16 7.57
N GLY A 189 -20.85 6.75 7.91
CA GLY A 189 -20.55 5.45 8.52
C GLY A 189 -20.43 4.30 7.51
N ILE A 190 -20.05 4.62 6.27
CA ILE A 190 -19.79 3.63 5.22
C ILE A 190 -18.34 3.17 5.32
N PRO A 191 -18.04 1.85 5.46
CA PRO A 191 -16.68 1.34 5.52
C PRO A 191 -15.92 1.59 4.22
N VAL A 192 -14.65 1.98 4.36
CA VAL A 192 -13.78 2.37 3.25
C VAL A 192 -12.64 1.37 3.10
N VAL A 193 -12.54 0.78 1.91
CA VAL A 193 -11.40 -0.04 1.45
C VAL A 193 -10.54 0.81 0.54
N ALA A 194 -9.27 1.03 0.87
CA ALA A 194 -8.42 1.93 0.09
C ALA A 194 -7.11 1.29 -0.39
N LEU A 195 -6.70 1.63 -1.62
CA LEU A 195 -5.38 1.33 -2.14
C LEU A 195 -4.41 2.41 -1.65
N CYS A 196 -3.45 2.04 -0.80
CA CYS A 196 -2.53 2.98 -0.18
C CYS A 196 -1.09 2.75 -0.63
N SER A 197 -0.44 3.82 -1.09
CA SER A 197 1.00 3.89 -1.29
C SER A 197 1.70 4.39 0.00
N THR A 198 3.01 4.41 0.02
CA THR A 198 3.82 4.76 1.20
C THR A 198 3.59 6.17 1.75
N ASP A 199 3.01 7.06 0.96
CA ASP A 199 2.71 8.47 1.30
C ASP A 199 1.24 8.73 1.71
N ASN A 200 0.44 7.68 1.88
CA ASN A 200 -0.95 7.80 2.31
C ASN A 200 -1.08 7.64 3.84
N GLU A 201 -2.03 8.36 4.42
CA GLU A 201 -2.49 8.24 5.80
C GLU A 201 -3.76 7.38 5.84
N PHE A 202 -4.06 6.77 7.01
CA PHE A 202 -5.22 5.89 7.16
C PHE A 202 -6.46 6.59 7.72
N VAL A 203 -6.45 7.91 7.75
CA VAL A 203 -7.59 8.69 8.28
C VAL A 203 -8.85 8.40 7.47
N GLY A 204 -9.86 7.82 8.14
CA GLY A 204 -11.13 7.44 7.53
C GLY A 204 -11.08 6.20 6.63
N VAL A 205 -10.03 5.40 6.71
CA VAL A 205 -9.88 4.14 5.97
C VAL A 205 -9.95 2.97 6.95
N ASP A 206 -10.84 2.00 6.70
CA ASP A 206 -11.04 0.82 7.55
C ASP A 206 -10.18 -0.37 7.10
N LEU A 207 -10.01 -0.55 5.80
CA LEU A 207 -9.19 -1.63 5.24
C LEU A 207 -8.22 -1.09 4.19
N VAL A 208 -6.93 -1.27 4.47
CA VAL A 208 -5.83 -0.83 3.61
C VAL A 208 -5.30 -1.97 2.79
N ILE A 209 -5.12 -1.74 1.49
CA ILE A 209 -4.38 -2.60 0.56
C ILE A 209 -3.09 -1.86 0.18
N PRO A 210 -1.92 -2.26 0.72
CA PRO A 210 -0.66 -1.61 0.41
C PRO A 210 -0.26 -1.90 -1.04
N THR A 211 -0.16 -0.86 -1.87
CA THR A 211 0.18 -1.01 -3.28
C THR A 211 0.64 0.30 -3.91
N ASN A 212 1.20 0.22 -5.10
CA ASN A 212 1.48 1.37 -5.94
C ASN A 212 0.18 1.90 -6.57
N ASN A 213 -0.42 2.92 -5.97
CA ASN A 213 -1.65 3.54 -6.46
C ASN A 213 -1.43 4.65 -7.51
N LYS A 214 -0.20 4.81 -7.99
CA LYS A 214 0.18 5.82 -9.01
C LYS A 214 0.54 5.20 -10.35
N GLY A 215 0.97 3.94 -10.35
CA GLY A 215 1.39 3.21 -11.53
C GLY A 215 0.20 2.70 -12.35
N ARG A 216 0.17 3.01 -13.66
CA ARG A 216 -0.88 2.57 -14.58
C ARG A 216 -1.04 1.04 -14.60
N ARG A 217 0.06 0.31 -14.79
CA ARG A 217 0.05 -1.16 -14.84
C ARG A 217 -0.18 -1.78 -13.47
N ALA A 218 0.33 -1.16 -12.40
CA ALA A 218 0.09 -1.62 -11.04
C ALA A 218 -1.40 -1.57 -10.67
N LEU A 219 -2.07 -0.47 -10.97
CA LEU A 219 -3.52 -0.32 -10.75
C LEU A 219 -4.33 -1.34 -11.56
N ALA A 220 -3.97 -1.58 -12.82
CA ALA A 220 -4.63 -2.58 -13.65
C ALA A 220 -4.55 -3.98 -13.03
N VAL A 221 -3.36 -4.41 -12.60
CA VAL A 221 -3.16 -5.72 -11.97
C VAL A 221 -3.90 -5.85 -10.65
N ILE A 222 -3.86 -4.82 -9.79
CA ILE A 222 -4.51 -4.86 -8.48
C ILE A 222 -6.04 -4.95 -8.62
N TYR A 223 -6.65 -4.11 -9.46
CA TYR A 223 -8.10 -4.16 -9.67
C TYR A 223 -8.55 -5.45 -10.36
N TRP A 224 -7.74 -5.99 -11.27
CA TRP A 224 -8.00 -7.29 -11.87
C TRP A 224 -7.93 -8.42 -10.83
N LEU A 225 -6.90 -8.44 -9.96
CA LEU A 225 -6.77 -9.40 -8.86
C LEU A 225 -7.93 -9.29 -7.88
N LEU A 226 -8.30 -8.08 -7.49
CA LEU A 226 -9.40 -7.83 -6.57
C LEU A 226 -10.73 -8.30 -7.16
N ALA A 227 -10.99 -8.03 -8.46
CA ALA A 227 -12.17 -8.54 -9.16
C ALA A 227 -12.18 -10.06 -9.19
N ARG A 228 -11.08 -10.69 -9.64
CA ARG A 228 -10.93 -12.14 -9.72
C ARG A 228 -11.20 -12.80 -8.37
N GLN A 229 -10.56 -12.33 -7.33
CA GLN A 229 -10.69 -12.91 -6.00
C GLN A 229 -12.09 -12.69 -5.42
N THR A 230 -12.70 -11.52 -5.64
CA THR A 230 -14.07 -11.25 -5.19
C THR A 230 -15.09 -12.19 -5.87
N LEU A 231 -14.95 -12.44 -7.18
CA LEU A 231 -15.80 -13.38 -7.90
C LEU A 231 -15.60 -14.83 -7.45
N ARG A 232 -14.37 -15.22 -7.10
CA ARG A 232 -14.06 -16.54 -6.53
C ARG A 232 -14.71 -16.72 -5.16
N GLU A 233 -14.59 -15.74 -4.29
CA GLU A 233 -15.20 -15.75 -2.95
C GLU A 233 -16.74 -15.74 -2.99
N ARG A 234 -17.35 -15.19 -4.04
CA ARG A 234 -18.80 -15.28 -4.29
C ARG A 234 -19.22 -16.63 -4.88
N GLY A 235 -18.27 -17.43 -5.37
CA GLY A 235 -18.56 -18.70 -6.07
C GLY A 235 -19.03 -18.50 -7.51
N GLU A 236 -18.96 -17.30 -8.06
CA GLU A 236 -19.31 -17.00 -9.46
C GLU A 236 -18.21 -17.42 -10.44
N LEU A 237 -16.97 -17.54 -9.95
CA LEU A 237 -15.81 -17.95 -10.72
C LEU A 237 -15.13 -19.15 -10.05
N ALA A 238 -14.88 -20.21 -10.83
CA ALA A 238 -14.14 -21.37 -10.35
C ALA A 238 -12.66 -20.99 -10.06
N SER A 239 -12.03 -21.67 -9.10
CA SER A 239 -10.66 -21.39 -8.67
C SER A 239 -9.63 -21.45 -9.80
N ASP A 240 -9.86 -22.29 -10.81
CA ASP A 240 -8.96 -22.50 -11.95
C ASP A 240 -9.24 -21.55 -13.13
N LYS A 241 -10.28 -20.72 -13.06
CA LYS A 241 -10.65 -19.81 -14.15
C LYS A 241 -10.28 -18.36 -13.81
N ASP A 242 -9.94 -17.64 -14.87
CA ASP A 242 -9.74 -16.19 -14.83
C ASP A 242 -10.99 -15.44 -15.33
N PRO A 243 -11.17 -14.17 -14.94
CA PRO A 243 -12.26 -13.36 -15.45
C PRO A 243 -12.20 -13.21 -16.97
N GLN A 244 -13.33 -12.85 -17.59
CA GLN A 244 -13.41 -12.66 -19.05
C GLN A 244 -12.48 -11.56 -19.58
N LEU A 245 -12.12 -10.57 -18.75
CA LEU A 245 -11.22 -9.48 -19.09
C LEU A 245 -9.79 -9.82 -18.66
N THR A 246 -8.83 -9.49 -19.52
CA THR A 246 -7.40 -9.65 -19.26
C THR A 246 -6.84 -8.45 -18.49
N ILE A 247 -5.62 -8.57 -17.96
CA ILE A 247 -4.93 -7.47 -17.27
C ILE A 247 -4.75 -6.26 -18.22
N ASP A 248 -4.47 -6.52 -19.50
CA ASP A 248 -4.25 -5.47 -20.49
C ASP A 248 -5.54 -4.69 -20.79
N ASP A 249 -6.72 -5.29 -20.62
CA ASP A 249 -8.01 -4.59 -20.75
C ASP A 249 -8.25 -3.61 -19.59
N PHE A 250 -7.66 -3.87 -18.42
CA PHE A 250 -7.70 -2.95 -17.27
C PHE A 250 -6.70 -1.80 -17.38
N GLU A 251 -5.71 -1.90 -18.26
CA GLU A 251 -4.71 -0.85 -18.39
C GLU A 251 -5.30 0.39 -19.06
N ALA A 252 -5.20 1.56 -18.40
CA ALA A 252 -5.67 2.82 -18.94
C ALA A 252 -4.97 3.15 -20.26
N LYS A 253 -5.74 3.23 -21.33
CA LYS A 253 -5.26 3.63 -22.66
C LYS A 253 -5.21 5.16 -22.67
N ILE A 254 -4.01 5.74 -22.62
CA ILE A 254 -3.84 7.16 -22.90
C ILE A 254 -4.09 7.32 -24.39
N ALA A 255 -5.19 7.97 -24.78
CA ALA A 255 -5.28 8.51 -26.10
C ALA A 255 -4.08 9.46 -26.24
N ARG A 256 -3.10 9.11 -27.10
CA ARG A 256 -2.17 10.09 -27.62
C ARG A 256 -3.06 11.07 -28.36
N GLU A 257 -3.27 12.26 -27.80
CA GLU A 257 -3.63 13.40 -28.62
C GLU A 257 -2.50 13.52 -29.63
N GLU A 258 -2.76 13.06 -30.83
CA GLU A 258 -1.92 13.33 -31.98
C GLU A 258 -1.86 14.85 -32.06
N GLU A 259 -0.68 15.40 -31.83
CA GLU A 259 -0.33 16.74 -32.22
C GLU A 259 -0.47 16.78 -33.76
N GLU A 260 -1.70 16.97 -34.23
CA GLU A 260 -1.97 17.50 -35.54
C GLU A 260 -1.99 19.04 -35.40
N THR A 261 -0.84 19.66 -35.62
CA THR A 261 -0.73 20.80 -36.57
C THR A 261 0.71 21.22 -36.70
#